data_07ef8ac9b7b3b6c027e8511fd5a57c3c
#
_entry.id   07ef8ac9b7b3b6c027e8511fd5a57c3c
#
_cell.length_a   1.000
_cell.length_b   1.000
_cell.length_c   1.000
_cell.angle_alpha   90.00
_cell.angle_beta   90.00
_cell.angle_gamma   90.00
#
_symmetry.space_group_name_H-M   'P 1'
#
loop_
_entity.id
_entity.type
_entity.pdbx_description
1 polymer ?
#
loop_
_entity_poly.entity_id
_entity_poly.type
_entity_poly.pdbx_seq_one_letter_code
_entity_poly.pdbx_strand_id
1 'polypeptide(L)'
;MNNLKIKLANLSELVMFQHSIFSLPFIFIAMLVASGGWFGWKLLVLGAIAAVSARNFAMGVNRYLDRDIDALNPRTQNRPSVDGRVSTATMIGFIVINALIFIAVAYVINDLALKLSIPILIILGAYTLFKRFSSMAHLILGISLGLAPIAGVVAVSAEITLWSVYLAIGVMFWVAGFDLLYSLQDIEFDKAHNLHSIPSKFGVKNTMNIAKVFHILTIVFWTLFIVNAQLTFFAQLAIILSAIALAYEHYLVGKDFTKIDRAFFTVNGYLGIIFLILIILEVI
;
A
#
# COMPACT_ATOMS: atom_id res chain seq x y z
N MET A 1 29.37 11.69 13.10
CA MET A 1 28.28 11.65 12.08
C MET A 1 27.44 12.90 12.20
N ASN A 2 27.10 13.56 11.10
CA ASN A 2 26.39 14.84 11.13
C ASN A 2 24.98 14.63 11.73
N ASN A 3 24.54 15.46 12.68
CA ASN A 3 23.26 15.34 13.40
C ASN A 3 22.05 15.22 12.43
N LEU A 4 22.15 15.85 11.24
CA LEU A 4 21.17 15.76 10.18
C LEU A 4 21.07 14.34 9.58
N LYS A 5 22.19 13.65 9.36
CA LYS A 5 22.18 12.28 8.81
C LYS A 5 21.49 11.30 9.76
N ILE A 6 21.71 11.45 11.07
CA ILE A 6 21.05 10.61 12.08
C ILE A 6 19.54 10.87 12.07
N LYS A 7 19.11 12.14 12.02
CA LYS A 7 17.69 12.48 11.95
C LYS A 7 17.00 11.93 10.70
N LEU A 8 17.63 12.04 9.54
CA LEU A 8 17.10 11.48 8.29
C LEU A 8 17.03 9.95 8.32
N ALA A 9 18.04 9.28 8.87
CA ALA A 9 18.02 7.83 9.05
C ALA A 9 16.87 7.38 9.96
N ASN A 10 16.67 8.05 11.10
CA ASN A 10 15.55 7.75 12.00
C ASN A 10 14.18 8.00 11.36
N LEU A 11 14.03 9.05 10.53
CA LEU A 11 12.79 9.28 9.78
C LEU A 11 12.57 8.24 8.68
N SER A 12 13.62 7.82 7.98
CA SER A 12 13.53 6.74 6.98
C SER A 12 13.14 5.40 7.62
N GLU A 13 13.68 5.09 8.80
CA GLU A 13 13.31 3.92 9.59
C GLU A 13 11.86 4.03 10.10
N LEU A 14 11.45 5.23 10.58
CA LEU A 14 10.09 5.50 11.06
C LEU A 14 9.03 5.10 10.03
N VAL A 15 9.23 5.47 8.76
CA VAL A 15 8.27 5.19 7.67
C VAL A 15 8.53 3.90 6.93
N MET A 16 9.57 3.14 7.31
CA MET A 16 9.96 1.90 6.60
C MET A 16 10.00 2.13 5.09
N PHE A 17 10.85 3.05 4.64
CA PHE A 17 10.85 3.55 3.25
C PHE A 17 10.92 2.44 2.20
N GLN A 18 11.55 1.31 2.52
CA GLN A 18 11.65 0.13 1.65
C GLN A 18 10.29 -0.43 1.21
N HIS A 19 9.23 -0.22 2.00
CA HIS A 19 7.88 -0.68 1.66
C HIS A 19 7.17 0.17 0.59
N SER A 20 7.78 1.27 0.13
CA SER A 20 7.25 2.08 -0.98
C SER A 20 7.15 1.30 -2.30
N ILE A 21 7.87 0.19 -2.39
CA ILE A 21 7.87 -0.71 -3.55
C ILE A 21 6.48 -1.31 -3.87
N PHE A 22 5.56 -1.36 -2.90
CA PHE A 22 4.24 -1.96 -3.11
C PHE A 22 3.27 -1.05 -3.86
N SER A 23 3.26 0.25 -3.57
CA SER A 23 2.27 1.17 -4.15
C SER A 23 2.75 1.88 -5.42
N LEU A 24 4.05 2.17 -5.52
CA LEU A 24 4.62 2.90 -6.67
C LEU A 24 4.36 2.24 -8.03
N PRO A 25 4.52 0.91 -8.20
CA PRO A 25 4.26 0.29 -9.49
C PRO A 25 2.85 0.55 -10.01
N PHE A 26 1.84 0.44 -9.16
CA PHE A 26 0.44 0.55 -9.59
C PHE A 26 0.00 1.98 -9.93
N ILE A 27 0.62 3.01 -9.34
CA ILE A 27 0.46 4.39 -9.80
C ILE A 27 0.97 4.51 -11.25
N PHE A 28 2.19 4.04 -11.51
CA PHE A 28 2.81 4.15 -12.83
C PHE A 28 2.12 3.28 -13.88
N ILE A 29 1.66 2.08 -13.52
CA ILE A 29 0.81 1.26 -14.39
C ILE A 29 -0.41 2.07 -14.84
N ALA A 30 -1.12 2.69 -13.89
CA ALA A 30 -2.31 3.48 -14.20
C ALA A 30 -1.99 4.71 -15.07
N MET A 31 -0.87 5.40 -14.81
CA MET A 31 -0.42 6.54 -15.61
C MET A 31 -0.05 6.13 -17.05
N LEU A 32 0.67 5.01 -17.23
CA LEU A 32 1.04 4.48 -18.53
C LEU A 32 -0.18 4.12 -19.38
N VAL A 33 -1.12 3.39 -18.78
CA VAL A 33 -2.36 2.98 -19.48
C VAL A 33 -3.23 4.19 -19.80
N ALA A 34 -3.36 5.17 -18.88
CA ALA A 34 -4.14 6.37 -19.11
C ALA A 34 -3.58 7.27 -20.22
N SER A 35 -2.25 7.28 -20.41
CA SER A 35 -1.59 8.06 -21.45
C SER A 35 -1.44 7.31 -22.78
N GLY A 36 -1.70 6.00 -22.78
CA GLY A 36 -1.41 5.13 -23.95
C GLY A 36 0.09 5.05 -24.27
N GLY A 37 0.97 5.24 -23.27
CA GLY A 37 2.41 5.23 -23.43
C GLY A 37 3.13 6.07 -22.38
N TRP A 38 4.20 6.76 -22.78
CA TRP A 38 4.97 7.60 -21.85
C TRP A 38 4.23 8.90 -21.49
N PHE A 39 3.95 9.12 -20.21
CA PHE A 39 3.20 10.27 -19.69
C PHE A 39 4.06 11.51 -19.38
N GLY A 40 5.35 11.46 -19.66
CA GLY A 40 6.27 12.60 -19.54
C GLY A 40 6.94 12.78 -18.19
N TRP A 41 8.13 13.40 -18.18
CA TRP A 41 8.97 13.59 -17.00
C TRP A 41 8.30 14.43 -15.91
N LYS A 42 7.50 15.43 -16.29
CA LYS A 42 6.78 16.27 -15.32
C LYS A 42 5.86 15.43 -14.43
N LEU A 43 5.02 14.60 -15.04
CA LEU A 43 4.08 13.75 -14.29
C LEU A 43 4.80 12.62 -13.54
N LEU A 44 5.91 12.09 -14.07
CA LEU A 44 6.74 11.13 -13.34
C LEU A 44 7.24 11.73 -12.01
N VAL A 45 7.82 12.92 -12.05
CA VAL A 45 8.36 13.58 -10.85
C VAL A 45 7.23 13.95 -9.88
N LEU A 46 6.15 14.56 -10.37
CA LEU A 46 4.99 14.92 -9.54
C LEU A 46 4.31 13.68 -8.94
N GLY A 47 4.11 12.62 -9.71
CA GLY A 47 3.55 11.35 -9.24
C GLY A 47 4.42 10.68 -8.19
N ALA A 48 5.73 10.67 -8.37
CA ALA A 48 6.66 10.14 -7.38
C ALA A 48 6.62 10.94 -6.07
N ILE A 49 6.63 12.29 -6.14
CA ILE A 49 6.53 13.15 -4.95
C ILE A 49 5.19 12.94 -4.24
N ALA A 50 4.07 12.88 -4.99
CA ALA A 50 2.74 12.62 -4.44
C ALA A 50 2.69 11.26 -3.73
N ALA A 51 3.18 10.21 -4.36
CA ALA A 51 3.18 8.86 -3.79
C ALA A 51 4.03 8.76 -2.51
N VAL A 52 5.24 9.35 -2.54
CA VAL A 52 6.13 9.35 -1.37
C VAL A 52 5.54 10.18 -0.23
N SER A 53 5.01 11.37 -0.51
CA SER A 53 4.43 12.23 0.52
C SER A 53 3.13 11.64 1.11
N ALA A 54 2.24 11.07 0.29
CA ALA A 54 1.05 10.37 0.77
C ALA A 54 1.41 9.18 1.68
N ARG A 55 2.39 8.38 1.26
CA ARG A 55 2.88 7.25 2.06
C ARG A 55 3.54 7.71 3.37
N ASN A 56 4.41 8.71 3.31
CA ASN A 56 5.06 9.27 4.49
C ASN A 56 4.03 9.82 5.48
N PHE A 57 3.00 10.50 4.99
CA PHE A 57 1.87 10.94 5.78
C PHE A 57 1.17 9.75 6.46
N ALA A 58 0.73 8.74 5.68
CA ALA A 58 0.02 7.59 6.20
C ALA A 58 0.83 6.84 7.27
N MET A 59 2.11 6.58 6.99
CA MET A 59 3.01 5.89 7.94
C MET A 59 3.31 6.76 9.17
N GLY A 60 3.50 8.07 8.99
CA GLY A 60 3.68 8.99 10.10
C GLY A 60 2.48 9.00 11.05
N VAL A 61 1.26 9.08 10.51
CA VAL A 61 0.01 9.00 11.29
C VAL A 61 -0.12 7.65 11.97
N ASN A 62 0.16 6.54 11.27
CA ASN A 62 0.14 5.21 11.86
C ASN A 62 1.10 5.11 13.07
N ARG A 63 2.35 5.54 12.91
CA ARG A 63 3.34 5.52 13.99
C ARG A 63 2.98 6.42 15.17
N TYR A 64 2.34 7.55 14.89
CA TYR A 64 1.89 8.46 15.94
C TYR A 64 0.71 7.88 16.74
N LEU A 65 -0.31 7.36 16.03
CA LEU A 65 -1.52 6.84 16.65
C LEU A 65 -1.33 5.48 17.34
N ASP A 66 -0.43 4.64 16.82
CA ASP A 66 -0.20 3.29 17.32
C ASP A 66 0.91 3.20 18.39
N ARG A 67 1.50 4.33 18.78
CA ARG A 67 2.65 4.36 19.69
C ARG A 67 2.41 3.64 21.03
N ASP A 68 1.20 3.74 21.57
CA ASP A 68 0.79 3.05 22.80
C ASP A 68 0.78 1.52 22.61
N ILE A 69 0.26 1.04 21.50
CA ILE A 69 0.21 -0.39 21.13
C ILE A 69 1.61 -0.90 20.79
N ASP A 70 2.36 -0.12 20.01
CA ASP A 70 3.71 -0.48 19.56
C ASP A 70 4.69 -0.62 20.75
N ALA A 71 4.50 0.14 21.81
CA ALA A 71 5.31 0.06 23.04
C ALA A 71 5.12 -1.27 23.80
N LEU A 72 3.96 -1.89 23.67
CA LEU A 72 3.63 -3.16 24.33
C LEU A 72 4.05 -4.38 23.51
N ASN A 73 4.23 -4.23 22.19
CA ASN A 73 4.53 -5.34 21.30
C ASN A 73 6.06 -5.53 21.15
N PRO A 74 6.62 -6.69 21.55
CA PRO A 74 8.06 -6.99 21.45
C PRO A 74 8.65 -6.79 20.04
N ARG A 75 7.82 -6.97 18.99
CA ARG A 75 8.23 -6.79 17.59
C ARG A 75 8.39 -5.32 17.20
N THR A 76 7.71 -4.40 17.87
CA THR A 76 7.63 -2.98 17.48
C THR A 76 8.14 -2.00 18.53
N GLN A 77 8.47 -2.44 19.74
CA GLN A 77 8.94 -1.59 20.84
C GLN A 77 10.24 -0.80 20.54
N ASN A 78 11.05 -1.28 19.58
CA ASN A 78 12.28 -0.61 19.16
C ASN A 78 12.09 0.39 18.00
N ARG A 79 10.85 0.73 17.66
CA ARG A 79 10.56 1.72 16.61
C ARG A 79 10.97 3.13 17.06
N PRO A 80 11.46 3.99 16.15
CA PRO A 80 11.85 5.37 16.48
C PRO A 80 10.73 6.22 17.13
N SER A 81 9.47 5.87 16.89
CA SER A 81 8.30 6.49 17.51
C SER A 81 8.11 6.10 18.98
N VAL A 82 8.66 4.96 19.42
CA VAL A 82 8.49 4.38 20.76
C VAL A 82 9.71 4.63 21.62
N ASP A 83 10.91 4.37 21.11
CA ASP A 83 12.18 4.45 21.86
C ASP A 83 12.71 5.88 22.05
N GLY A 84 11.98 6.88 21.55
CA GLY A 84 12.31 8.30 21.74
C GLY A 84 13.32 8.88 20.73
N ARG A 85 13.83 8.09 19.77
CA ARG A 85 14.71 8.61 18.70
C ARG A 85 14.04 9.66 17.82
N VAL A 86 12.70 9.63 17.71
CA VAL A 86 11.90 10.65 17.04
C VAL A 86 10.88 11.23 18.01
N SER A 87 10.99 12.52 18.34
CA SER A 87 10.07 13.18 19.25
C SER A 87 8.67 13.34 18.64
N THR A 88 7.64 13.46 19.51
CA THR A 88 6.25 13.73 19.10
C THR A 88 6.13 14.96 18.20
N ALA A 89 6.81 16.06 18.55
CA ALA A 89 6.80 17.28 17.75
C ALA A 89 7.41 17.06 16.36
N THR A 90 8.49 16.28 16.26
CA THR A 90 9.10 15.91 14.98
C THR A 90 8.17 15.05 14.13
N MET A 91 7.46 14.08 14.73
CA MET A 91 6.46 13.26 14.03
C MET A 91 5.31 14.10 13.49
N ILE A 92 4.73 14.98 14.31
CA ILE A 92 3.63 15.86 13.88
C ILE A 92 4.10 16.78 12.76
N GLY A 93 5.27 17.41 12.89
CA GLY A 93 5.85 18.24 11.84
C GLY A 93 6.06 17.46 10.54
N PHE A 94 6.56 16.23 10.62
CA PHE A 94 6.75 15.35 9.46
C PHE A 94 5.41 15.00 8.78
N ILE A 95 4.37 14.66 9.55
CA ILE A 95 3.02 14.38 9.05
C ILE A 95 2.45 15.61 8.32
N VAL A 96 2.49 16.78 8.96
CA VAL A 96 1.95 18.03 8.38
C VAL A 96 2.68 18.43 7.11
N ILE A 97 4.02 18.36 7.10
CA ILE A 97 4.82 18.69 5.92
C ILE A 97 4.47 17.78 4.74
N ASN A 98 4.37 16.47 4.97
CA ASN A 98 4.03 15.53 3.91
C ASN A 98 2.57 15.71 3.41
N ALA A 99 1.62 16.05 4.28
CA ALA A 99 0.27 16.41 3.86
C ALA A 99 0.25 17.65 2.97
N LEU A 100 0.98 18.70 3.36
CA LEU A 100 1.07 19.95 2.59
C LEU A 100 1.76 19.71 1.23
N ILE A 101 2.83 18.93 1.18
CA ILE A 101 3.50 18.55 -0.09
C ILE A 101 2.51 17.80 -0.99
N PHE A 102 1.76 16.83 -0.46
CA PHE A 102 0.78 16.07 -1.24
C PHE A 102 -0.30 16.97 -1.84
N ILE A 103 -0.89 17.87 -1.04
CA ILE A 103 -1.89 18.86 -1.50
C ILE A 103 -1.31 19.81 -2.55
N ALA A 104 -0.10 20.33 -2.32
CA ALA A 104 0.56 21.25 -3.26
C ALA A 104 0.86 20.57 -4.60
N VAL A 105 1.31 19.30 -4.59
CA VAL A 105 1.52 18.52 -5.82
C VAL A 105 0.18 18.26 -6.53
N ALA A 106 -0.86 17.89 -5.80
CA ALA A 106 -2.20 17.70 -6.36
C ALA A 106 -2.74 18.98 -7.03
N TYR A 107 -2.52 20.14 -6.42
CA TYR A 107 -2.85 21.46 -7.00
C TYR A 107 -2.12 21.71 -8.33
N VAL A 108 -0.83 21.39 -8.40
CA VAL A 108 -0.01 21.55 -9.63
C VAL A 108 -0.43 20.58 -10.73
N ILE A 109 -0.98 19.41 -10.36
CA ILE A 109 -1.42 18.39 -11.33
C ILE A 109 -2.71 18.85 -12.03
N ASN A 110 -3.84 18.94 -11.32
CA ASN A 110 -5.12 19.42 -11.84
C ASN A 110 -6.17 19.61 -10.72
N ASP A 111 -7.31 20.22 -11.06
CA ASP A 111 -8.39 20.52 -10.11
C ASP A 111 -9.02 19.27 -9.48
N LEU A 112 -9.15 18.16 -10.23
CA LEU A 112 -9.72 16.94 -9.68
C LEU A 112 -8.76 16.29 -8.68
N ALA A 113 -7.46 16.26 -8.99
CA ALA A 113 -6.44 15.79 -8.06
C ALA A 113 -6.46 16.60 -6.76
N LEU A 114 -6.57 17.93 -6.85
CA LEU A 114 -6.70 18.79 -5.67
C LEU A 114 -7.95 18.47 -4.85
N LYS A 115 -9.11 18.35 -5.49
CA LYS A 115 -10.38 18.01 -4.81
C LYS A 115 -10.31 16.64 -4.09
N LEU A 116 -9.64 15.67 -4.68
CA LEU A 116 -9.48 14.33 -4.12
C LEU A 116 -8.38 14.25 -3.06
N SER A 117 -7.46 15.21 -3.00
CA SER A 117 -6.32 15.16 -2.07
C SER A 117 -6.75 15.09 -0.61
N ILE A 118 -7.76 15.87 -0.20
CA ILE A 118 -8.25 15.87 1.18
C ILE A 118 -8.97 14.57 1.55
N PRO A 119 -9.97 14.06 0.78
CA PRO A 119 -10.56 12.75 1.04
C PRO A 119 -9.54 11.62 1.12
N ILE A 120 -8.53 11.61 0.24
CA ILE A 120 -7.46 10.63 0.25
C ILE A 120 -6.66 10.70 1.56
N LEU A 121 -6.23 11.89 2.00
CA LEU A 121 -5.51 12.06 3.26
C LEU A 121 -6.35 11.62 4.46
N ILE A 122 -7.66 11.87 4.46
CA ILE A 122 -8.56 11.38 5.52
C ILE A 122 -8.55 9.85 5.58
N ILE A 123 -8.68 9.17 4.45
CA ILE A 123 -8.65 7.70 4.39
C ILE A 123 -7.28 7.18 4.84
N LEU A 124 -6.19 7.77 4.32
CA LEU A 124 -4.82 7.42 4.67
C LEU A 124 -4.47 7.68 6.15
N GLY A 125 -5.11 8.65 6.79
CA GLY A 125 -4.93 8.92 8.22
C GLY A 125 -5.79 8.05 9.11
N ALA A 126 -6.99 7.70 8.66
CA ALA A 126 -7.98 7.00 9.49
C ALA A 126 -7.78 5.47 9.53
N TYR A 127 -7.11 4.84 8.54
CA TYR A 127 -7.09 3.38 8.42
C TYR A 127 -6.55 2.68 9.67
N THR A 128 -5.56 3.23 10.32
CA THR A 128 -4.92 2.62 11.49
C THR A 128 -5.85 2.56 12.71
N LEU A 129 -6.82 3.47 12.80
CA LEU A 129 -7.76 3.50 13.92
C LEU A 129 -8.68 2.26 13.93
N PHE A 130 -8.92 1.66 12.77
CA PHE A 130 -9.87 0.55 12.63
C PHE A 130 -9.51 -0.64 13.51
N LYS A 131 -8.25 -0.97 13.71
CA LYS A 131 -7.84 -2.09 14.57
C LYS A 131 -8.24 -1.92 16.04
N ARG A 132 -8.62 -0.72 16.48
CA ARG A 132 -9.07 -0.44 17.83
C ARG A 132 -10.53 -0.81 18.08
N PHE A 133 -11.34 -0.93 17.01
CA PHE A 133 -12.79 -1.19 17.14
C PHE A 133 -13.35 -2.12 16.04
N SER A 134 -12.60 -2.47 15.02
CA SER A 134 -13.11 -3.26 13.90
C SER A 134 -12.04 -4.18 13.32
N SER A 135 -12.41 -5.41 13.02
CA SER A 135 -11.56 -6.37 12.30
C SER A 135 -11.36 -6.05 10.81
N MET A 136 -11.98 -4.97 10.30
CA MET A 136 -11.88 -4.55 8.89
C MET A 136 -10.59 -3.76 8.58
N ALA A 137 -9.68 -3.57 9.54
CA ALA A 137 -8.44 -2.79 9.37
C ALA A 137 -7.64 -3.18 8.11
N HIS A 138 -7.52 -4.47 7.83
CA HIS A 138 -6.82 -4.99 6.64
C HIS A 138 -7.48 -4.54 5.32
N LEU A 139 -8.82 -4.55 5.26
CA LEU A 139 -9.54 -4.09 4.07
C LEU A 139 -9.42 -2.57 3.88
N ILE A 140 -9.47 -1.80 4.97
CA ILE A 140 -9.28 -0.34 4.91
C ILE A 140 -7.84 0.01 4.50
N LEU A 141 -6.84 -0.74 4.95
CA LEU A 141 -5.47 -0.63 4.44
C LEU A 141 -5.42 -0.91 2.93
N GLY A 142 -6.11 -1.97 2.49
CA GLY A 142 -6.25 -2.29 1.07
C GLY A 142 -6.89 -1.16 0.28
N ILE A 143 -7.99 -0.56 0.76
CA ILE A 143 -8.60 0.63 0.15
C ILE A 143 -7.58 1.76 0.04
N SER A 144 -6.83 2.02 1.10
CA SER A 144 -5.83 3.10 1.15
C SER A 144 -4.78 2.97 0.02
N LEU A 145 -4.28 1.75 -0.24
CA LEU A 145 -3.33 1.51 -1.33
C LEU A 145 -4.03 1.40 -2.70
N GLY A 146 -5.28 0.93 -2.73
CA GLY A 146 -6.11 0.90 -3.93
C GLY A 146 -6.44 2.27 -4.51
N LEU A 147 -6.32 3.35 -3.73
CA LEU A 147 -6.45 4.72 -4.24
C LEU A 147 -5.28 5.13 -5.15
N ALA A 148 -4.14 4.44 -5.09
CA ALA A 148 -2.96 4.79 -5.87
C ALA A 148 -3.19 4.73 -7.40
N PRO A 149 -3.78 3.67 -7.99
CA PRO A 149 -4.16 3.66 -9.40
C PRO A 149 -5.11 4.78 -9.81
N ILE A 150 -6.11 5.07 -8.97
CA ILE A 150 -7.07 6.17 -9.24
C ILE A 150 -6.32 7.51 -9.30
N ALA A 151 -5.42 7.76 -8.34
CA ALA A 151 -4.60 8.97 -8.36
C ALA A 151 -3.72 9.07 -9.61
N GLY A 152 -3.19 7.93 -10.09
CA GLY A 152 -2.40 7.86 -11.32
C GLY A 152 -3.21 8.27 -12.57
N VAL A 153 -4.43 7.74 -12.73
CA VAL A 153 -5.31 8.10 -13.85
C VAL A 153 -5.73 9.55 -13.77
N VAL A 154 -6.18 10.00 -12.60
CA VAL A 154 -6.57 11.40 -12.37
C VAL A 154 -5.42 12.37 -12.71
N ALA A 155 -4.18 12.00 -12.41
CA ALA A 155 -3.02 12.84 -12.73
C ALA A 155 -2.81 13.02 -14.23
N VAL A 156 -3.15 12.03 -15.06
CA VAL A 156 -2.97 12.06 -16.51
C VAL A 156 -4.17 12.66 -17.23
N SER A 157 -5.39 12.18 -16.91
CA SER A 157 -6.60 12.46 -17.67
C SER A 157 -7.62 13.36 -16.98
N ALA A 158 -7.42 13.70 -15.70
CA ALA A 158 -8.38 14.41 -14.85
C ALA A 158 -9.78 13.74 -14.76
N GLU A 159 -9.81 12.42 -14.87
CA GLU A 159 -11.03 11.59 -14.82
C GLU A 159 -10.80 10.32 -14.00
N ILE A 160 -11.92 9.65 -13.64
CA ILE A 160 -11.91 8.31 -13.06
C ILE A 160 -12.56 7.38 -14.08
N THR A 161 -11.78 6.48 -14.65
CA THR A 161 -12.25 5.52 -15.65
C THR A 161 -12.69 4.20 -14.99
N LEU A 162 -13.59 3.44 -15.66
CA LEU A 162 -14.05 2.17 -15.10
C LEU A 162 -12.91 1.16 -14.95
N TRP A 163 -11.99 1.08 -15.90
CA TRP A 163 -10.82 0.19 -15.80
C TRP A 163 -9.90 0.56 -14.62
N SER A 164 -9.77 1.86 -14.30
CA SER A 164 -8.97 2.28 -13.13
C SER A 164 -9.61 1.86 -11.81
N VAL A 165 -10.95 1.84 -11.75
CA VAL A 165 -11.69 1.30 -10.59
C VAL A 165 -11.45 -0.20 -10.45
N TYR A 166 -11.45 -0.97 -11.55
CA TYR A 166 -11.13 -2.39 -11.49
C TYR A 166 -9.68 -2.63 -11.01
N LEU A 167 -8.72 -1.88 -11.54
CA LEU A 167 -7.33 -1.96 -11.08
C LEU A 167 -7.23 -1.64 -9.58
N ALA A 168 -7.89 -0.58 -9.13
CA ALA A 168 -7.92 -0.14 -7.72
C ALA A 168 -8.51 -1.20 -6.80
N ILE A 169 -9.65 -1.81 -7.17
CA ILE A 169 -10.27 -2.89 -6.39
C ILE A 169 -9.36 -4.13 -6.35
N GLY A 170 -8.71 -4.45 -7.45
CA GLY A 170 -7.72 -5.53 -7.48
C GLY A 170 -6.55 -5.26 -6.53
N VAL A 171 -5.99 -4.06 -6.52
CA VAL A 171 -4.93 -3.65 -5.57
C VAL A 171 -5.44 -3.68 -4.13
N MET A 172 -6.67 -3.24 -3.88
CA MET A 172 -7.30 -3.31 -2.55
C MET A 172 -7.32 -4.75 -2.01
N PHE A 173 -7.80 -5.71 -2.80
CA PHE A 173 -7.87 -7.11 -2.38
C PHE A 173 -6.49 -7.76 -2.29
N TRP A 174 -5.57 -7.43 -3.18
CA TRP A 174 -4.18 -7.89 -3.10
C TRP A 174 -3.52 -7.46 -1.78
N VAL A 175 -3.61 -6.16 -1.46
CA VAL A 175 -3.03 -5.61 -0.24
C VAL A 175 -3.70 -6.21 1.00
N ALA A 176 -5.03 -6.26 1.03
CA ALA A 176 -5.76 -6.86 2.16
C ALA A 176 -5.41 -8.34 2.34
N GLY A 177 -5.22 -9.09 1.24
CA GLY A 177 -4.85 -10.50 1.28
C GLY A 177 -3.46 -10.75 1.85
N PHE A 178 -2.45 -10.04 1.36
CA PHE A 178 -1.09 -10.23 1.88
C PHE A 178 -0.94 -9.68 3.31
N ASP A 179 -1.64 -8.60 3.66
CA ASP A 179 -1.61 -8.04 5.02
C ASP A 179 -2.28 -8.99 6.03
N LEU A 180 -3.33 -9.71 5.61
CA LEU A 180 -3.91 -10.79 6.42
C LEU A 180 -2.88 -11.91 6.71
N LEU A 181 -2.11 -12.33 5.70
CA LEU A 181 -1.07 -13.33 5.91
C LEU A 181 0.04 -12.79 6.81
N TYR A 182 0.43 -11.54 6.64
CA TYR A 182 1.44 -10.88 7.47
C TYR A 182 1.00 -10.77 8.94
N SER A 183 -0.26 -10.44 9.18
CA SER A 183 -0.81 -10.23 10.52
C SER A 183 -0.97 -11.54 11.34
N LEU A 184 -0.78 -12.72 10.72
CA LEU A 184 -0.74 -13.99 11.45
C LEU A 184 0.35 -14.01 12.54
N GLN A 185 1.39 -13.20 12.40
CA GLN A 185 2.48 -13.07 13.39
C GLN A 185 2.03 -12.39 14.70
N ASP A 186 0.96 -11.58 14.64
CA ASP A 186 0.51 -10.77 15.77
C ASP A 186 -0.72 -11.36 16.49
N ILE A 187 -1.21 -12.57 16.15
CA ILE A 187 -2.45 -13.15 16.68
C ILE A 187 -2.48 -13.17 18.21
N GLU A 188 -1.45 -13.68 18.84
CA GLU A 188 -1.40 -13.83 20.30
C GLU A 188 -1.33 -12.46 20.98
N PHE A 189 -0.58 -11.53 20.41
CA PHE A 189 -0.49 -10.16 20.89
C PHE A 189 -1.86 -9.46 20.78
N ASP A 190 -2.51 -9.54 19.61
CA ASP A 190 -3.80 -8.91 19.34
C ASP A 190 -4.88 -9.41 20.33
N LYS A 191 -4.92 -10.74 20.55
CA LYS A 191 -5.85 -11.32 21.53
C LYS A 191 -5.58 -10.85 22.96
N ALA A 192 -4.32 -10.83 23.38
CA ALA A 192 -3.93 -10.42 24.73
C ALA A 192 -4.26 -8.95 25.02
N HIS A 193 -4.28 -8.08 23.98
CA HIS A 193 -4.51 -6.64 24.13
C HIS A 193 -5.87 -6.17 23.58
N ASN A 194 -6.81 -7.11 23.34
CA ASN A 194 -8.16 -6.81 22.81
C ASN A 194 -8.15 -5.98 21.52
N LEU A 195 -7.15 -6.20 20.64
CA LEU A 195 -7.11 -5.57 19.33
C LEU A 195 -7.97 -6.37 18.36
N HIS A 196 -8.66 -5.63 17.48
CA HIS A 196 -9.57 -6.21 16.51
C HIS A 196 -8.85 -6.46 15.20
N SER A 197 -8.56 -7.74 14.92
CA SER A 197 -8.05 -8.18 13.61
C SER A 197 -8.81 -9.40 13.12
N ILE A 198 -8.77 -9.67 11.82
CA ILE A 198 -9.37 -10.91 11.28
C ILE A 198 -8.70 -12.14 11.90
N PRO A 199 -7.35 -12.20 12.01
CA PRO A 199 -6.69 -13.33 12.67
C PRO A 199 -7.10 -13.53 14.14
N SER A 200 -7.19 -12.47 14.93
CA SER A 200 -7.57 -12.58 16.34
C SER A 200 -9.01 -13.08 16.51
N LYS A 201 -9.93 -12.70 15.59
CA LYS A 201 -11.35 -13.05 15.62
C LYS A 201 -11.66 -14.43 15.03
N PHE A 202 -11.05 -14.79 13.92
CA PHE A 202 -11.42 -15.98 13.14
C PHE A 202 -10.37 -17.09 13.18
N GLY A 203 -9.21 -16.84 13.74
CA GLY A 203 -8.09 -17.80 13.83
C GLY A 203 -7.34 -18.00 12.51
N VAL A 204 -6.22 -18.71 12.57
CA VAL A 204 -5.27 -18.90 11.47
C VAL A 204 -5.93 -19.48 10.22
N LYS A 205 -6.64 -20.61 10.34
CA LYS A 205 -7.22 -21.33 9.19
C LYS A 205 -8.19 -20.46 8.39
N ASN A 206 -9.11 -19.79 9.08
CA ASN A 206 -10.10 -18.94 8.41
C ASN A 206 -9.45 -17.69 7.82
N THR A 207 -8.46 -17.09 8.48
CA THR A 207 -7.69 -15.96 7.95
C THR A 207 -6.99 -16.36 6.64
N MET A 208 -6.32 -17.50 6.59
CA MET A 208 -5.70 -17.98 5.36
C MET A 208 -6.72 -18.20 4.23
N ASN A 209 -7.93 -18.71 4.55
CA ASN A 209 -8.98 -18.90 3.55
C ASN A 209 -9.52 -17.55 3.06
N ILE A 210 -9.73 -16.57 3.94
CA ILE A 210 -10.15 -15.20 3.56
C ILE A 210 -9.08 -14.56 2.67
N ALA A 211 -7.80 -14.67 3.02
CA ALA A 211 -6.70 -14.18 2.20
C ALA A 211 -6.68 -14.83 0.80
N LYS A 212 -6.94 -16.14 0.69
CA LYS A 212 -7.09 -16.81 -0.62
C LYS A 212 -8.25 -16.23 -1.44
N VAL A 213 -9.40 -16.01 -0.82
CA VAL A 213 -10.55 -15.39 -1.50
C VAL A 213 -10.19 -14.00 -1.98
N PHE A 214 -9.50 -13.18 -1.17
CA PHE A 214 -9.05 -11.86 -1.58
C PHE A 214 -8.08 -11.92 -2.76
N HIS A 215 -7.12 -12.85 -2.77
CA HIS A 215 -6.21 -13.01 -3.89
C HIS A 215 -6.90 -13.55 -5.16
N ILE A 216 -7.93 -14.38 -5.03
CA ILE A 216 -8.78 -14.75 -6.18
C ILE A 216 -9.51 -13.52 -6.72
N LEU A 217 -10.11 -12.70 -5.86
CA LEU A 217 -10.75 -11.45 -6.26
C LEU A 217 -9.75 -10.48 -6.91
N THR A 218 -8.51 -10.41 -6.42
CA THR A 218 -7.42 -9.67 -7.07
C THR A 218 -7.28 -10.05 -8.53
N ILE A 219 -7.14 -11.34 -8.83
CA ILE A 219 -6.98 -11.83 -10.21
C ILE A 219 -8.23 -11.53 -11.04
N VAL A 220 -9.43 -11.70 -10.49
CA VAL A 220 -10.69 -11.35 -11.18
C VAL A 220 -10.71 -9.86 -11.55
N PHE A 221 -10.46 -8.97 -10.61
CA PHE A 221 -10.52 -7.52 -10.87
C PHE A 221 -9.39 -7.04 -11.77
N TRP A 222 -8.18 -7.59 -11.66
CA TRP A 222 -7.10 -7.28 -12.61
C TRP A 222 -7.39 -7.83 -14.02
N THR A 223 -8.09 -8.96 -14.14
CA THR A 223 -8.58 -9.44 -15.45
C THR A 223 -9.63 -8.49 -16.03
N LEU A 224 -10.59 -8.01 -15.21
CA LEU A 224 -11.56 -6.99 -15.64
C LEU A 224 -10.87 -5.68 -16.05
N PHE A 225 -9.80 -5.29 -15.34
CA PHE A 225 -8.97 -4.15 -15.71
C PHE A 225 -8.39 -4.31 -17.11
N ILE A 226 -7.67 -5.40 -17.40
CA ILE A 226 -7.04 -5.57 -18.72
C ILE A 226 -8.06 -5.67 -19.86
N VAL A 227 -9.20 -6.33 -19.63
CA VAL A 227 -10.27 -6.43 -20.64
C VAL A 227 -10.89 -5.06 -20.90
N ASN A 228 -11.19 -4.27 -19.87
CA ASN A 228 -11.84 -2.96 -20.02
C ASN A 228 -10.87 -1.89 -20.53
N ALA A 229 -9.58 -2.00 -20.22
CA ALA A 229 -8.52 -1.15 -20.77
C ALA A 229 -8.04 -1.61 -22.17
N GLN A 230 -8.60 -2.70 -22.71
CA GLN A 230 -8.25 -3.29 -24.02
C GLN A 230 -6.76 -3.65 -24.16
N LEU A 231 -6.13 -4.08 -23.05
CA LEU A 231 -4.75 -4.54 -23.04
C LEU A 231 -4.66 -6.00 -23.50
N THR A 232 -3.50 -6.39 -24.05
CA THR A 232 -3.35 -7.66 -24.77
C THR A 232 -2.33 -8.61 -24.13
N PHE A 233 -1.33 -9.04 -24.87
CA PHE A 233 -0.48 -10.17 -24.51
C PHE A 233 0.33 -9.98 -23.22
N PHE A 234 1.07 -8.88 -23.11
CA PHE A 234 1.92 -8.69 -21.94
C PHE A 234 1.12 -8.45 -20.64
N ALA A 235 -0.02 -7.77 -20.75
CA ALA A 235 -0.93 -7.59 -19.64
C ALA A 235 -1.55 -8.93 -19.18
N GLN A 236 -1.93 -9.81 -20.14
CA GLN A 236 -2.39 -11.17 -19.81
C GLN A 236 -1.29 -11.99 -19.11
N LEU A 237 -0.05 -11.90 -19.60
CA LEU A 237 1.10 -12.54 -18.96
C LEU A 237 1.32 -12.02 -17.54
N ALA A 238 1.12 -10.70 -17.29
CA ALA A 238 1.19 -10.12 -15.96
C ALA A 238 0.17 -10.75 -14.99
N ILE A 239 -1.07 -10.99 -15.45
CA ILE A 239 -2.10 -11.67 -14.64
C ILE A 239 -1.70 -13.11 -14.30
N ILE A 240 -1.21 -13.86 -15.29
CA ILE A 240 -0.78 -15.27 -15.11
C ILE A 240 0.37 -15.34 -14.08
N LEU A 241 1.39 -14.51 -14.25
CA LEU A 241 2.53 -14.48 -13.33
C LEU A 241 2.11 -14.02 -11.93
N SER A 242 1.18 -13.07 -11.83
CA SER A 242 0.61 -12.64 -10.55
C SER A 242 -0.15 -13.79 -9.87
N ALA A 243 -0.97 -14.55 -10.60
CA ALA A 243 -1.68 -15.69 -10.05
C ALA A 243 -0.72 -16.76 -9.51
N ILE A 244 0.38 -17.05 -10.24
CA ILE A 244 1.42 -17.99 -9.81
C ILE A 244 2.12 -17.46 -8.54
N ALA A 245 2.48 -16.16 -8.52
CA ALA A 245 3.14 -15.56 -7.36
C ALA A 245 2.26 -15.61 -6.10
N LEU A 246 0.97 -15.27 -6.22
CA LEU A 246 0.03 -15.34 -5.10
C LEU A 246 -0.21 -16.78 -4.62
N ALA A 247 -0.32 -17.75 -5.54
CA ALA A 247 -0.39 -19.16 -5.16
C ALA A 247 0.86 -19.62 -4.41
N TYR A 248 2.05 -19.19 -4.86
CA TYR A 248 3.32 -19.48 -4.21
C TYR A 248 3.42 -18.82 -2.82
N GLU A 249 2.91 -17.59 -2.65
CA GLU A 249 2.84 -16.92 -1.35
C GLU A 249 2.03 -17.76 -0.35
N HIS A 250 0.84 -18.21 -0.73
CA HIS A 250 0.02 -19.10 0.12
C HIS A 250 0.69 -20.43 0.43
N TYR A 251 1.42 -21.01 -0.52
CA TYR A 251 2.21 -22.23 -0.30
C TYR A 251 3.32 -21.99 0.74
N LEU A 252 4.06 -20.88 0.62
CA LEU A 252 5.14 -20.56 1.56
C LEU A 252 4.62 -20.38 2.99
N VAL A 253 3.58 -19.54 3.17
CA VAL A 253 3.00 -19.26 4.49
C VAL A 253 2.32 -20.51 5.07
N GLY A 254 1.65 -21.31 4.23
CA GLY A 254 0.98 -22.53 4.68
C GLY A 254 1.94 -23.63 5.14
N LYS A 255 3.18 -23.62 4.64
CA LYS A 255 4.21 -24.60 5.01
C LYS A 255 5.00 -24.20 6.25
N ASP A 256 5.28 -22.90 6.41
CA ASP A 256 6.20 -22.43 7.44
C ASP A 256 5.97 -20.92 7.72
N PHE A 257 5.45 -20.61 8.89
CA PHE A 257 5.19 -19.24 9.32
C PHE A 257 6.45 -18.38 9.45
N THR A 258 7.63 -18.96 9.62
CA THR A 258 8.89 -18.20 9.63
C THR A 258 9.20 -17.54 8.28
N LYS A 259 8.50 -17.95 7.22
CA LYS A 259 8.63 -17.42 5.85
C LYS A 259 7.66 -16.29 5.53
N ILE A 260 6.85 -15.85 6.49
CA ILE A 260 5.88 -14.76 6.28
C ILE A 260 6.57 -13.49 5.80
N ASP A 261 7.70 -13.09 6.41
CA ASP A 261 8.43 -11.91 5.97
C ASP A 261 8.92 -12.03 4.52
N ARG A 262 9.43 -13.21 4.13
CA ARG A 262 9.83 -13.47 2.74
C ARG A 262 8.63 -13.44 1.79
N ALA A 263 7.52 -14.02 2.15
CA ALA A 263 6.28 -13.98 1.38
C ALA A 263 5.82 -12.54 1.18
N PHE A 264 5.74 -11.78 2.26
CA PHE A 264 5.30 -10.40 2.25
C PHE A 264 6.21 -9.49 1.43
N PHE A 265 7.52 -9.46 1.70
CA PHE A 265 8.44 -8.50 1.06
C PHE A 265 8.90 -8.92 -0.32
N THR A 266 9.31 -10.20 -0.47
CA THR A 266 9.96 -10.65 -1.70
C THR A 266 8.92 -10.93 -2.78
N VAL A 267 7.90 -11.75 -2.48
CA VAL A 267 6.93 -12.17 -3.49
C VAL A 267 6.11 -10.97 -3.96
N ASN A 268 5.54 -10.18 -3.04
CA ASN A 268 4.72 -9.03 -3.40
C ASN A 268 5.53 -7.87 -4.01
N GLY A 269 6.77 -7.67 -3.58
CA GLY A 269 7.66 -6.68 -4.19
C GLY A 269 7.96 -7.00 -5.66
N TYR A 270 8.33 -8.25 -5.96
CA TYR A 270 8.57 -8.67 -7.34
C TYR A 270 7.30 -8.67 -8.18
N LEU A 271 6.16 -9.07 -7.61
CA LEU A 271 4.87 -9.04 -8.32
C LEU A 271 4.59 -7.64 -8.89
N GLY A 272 4.65 -6.60 -8.06
CA GLY A 272 4.39 -5.23 -8.51
C GLY A 272 5.37 -4.76 -9.60
N ILE A 273 6.67 -5.07 -9.45
CA ILE A 273 7.70 -4.69 -10.43
C ILE A 273 7.50 -5.42 -11.76
N ILE A 274 7.27 -6.73 -11.72
CA ILE A 274 7.07 -7.55 -12.94
C ILE A 274 5.81 -7.07 -13.66
N PHE A 275 4.73 -6.80 -12.93
CA PHE A 275 3.50 -6.26 -13.52
C PHE A 275 3.78 -4.93 -14.23
N LEU A 276 4.48 -3.99 -13.58
CA LEU A 276 4.85 -2.72 -14.19
C LEU A 276 5.69 -2.90 -15.46
N ILE A 277 6.72 -3.76 -15.43
CA ILE A 277 7.56 -4.02 -16.61
C ILE A 277 6.72 -4.56 -17.78
N LEU A 278 5.80 -5.49 -17.51
CA LEU A 278 4.96 -6.06 -18.56
C LEU A 278 3.96 -5.04 -19.12
N ILE A 279 3.43 -4.13 -18.30
CA ILE A 279 2.59 -3.04 -18.81
C ILE A 279 3.42 -2.02 -19.60
N ILE A 280 4.67 -1.76 -19.23
CA ILE A 280 5.57 -0.94 -20.06
C ILE A 280 5.72 -1.57 -21.45
N LEU A 281 5.97 -2.89 -21.54
CA LEU A 281 6.09 -3.61 -22.80
C LEU A 281 4.77 -3.69 -23.60
N GLU A 282 3.63 -3.54 -22.92
CA GLU A 282 2.31 -3.54 -23.53
C GLU A 282 1.98 -2.21 -24.24
N VAL A 283 2.39 -1.08 -23.63
CA VAL A 283 1.93 0.25 -24.05
C VAL A 283 3.02 1.10 -24.73
N ILE A 284 4.30 0.71 -24.67
CA ILE A 284 5.43 1.37 -25.32
C ILE A 284 5.96 0.52 -26.47
#